data_656c8a113b6cbb6f4fb88eae665df0c5
#
_entry.id   656c8a113b6cbb6f4fb88eae665df0c5
#
_cell.length_a   1.000
_cell.length_b   1.000
_cell.length_c   1.000
_cell.angle_alpha   90.00
_cell.angle_beta   90.00
_cell.angle_gamma   90.00
#
_symmetry.space_group_name_H-M   'P 1'
#
loop_
_entity.id
_entity.type
_entity.pdbx_description
1 polymer ?
#
loop_
_entity_poly.entity_id
_entity_poly.type
_entity_poly.pdbx_seq_one_letter_code
_entity_poly.pdbx_strand_id
1 'polypeptide(L)'
;YNILSQLSTVAPCYFVTGNHELRLPKEFEELKNMFERLNISYLHNEVRSIYKTNDKINLIGIEDYNYFKAKDELNHRENFQNILSKLSDKNEFNILLSHRPEKFDFYVKEKYNLVFSGHAHGGQWQVPFVGGIFSPSQGFFPKYIHGVYEKENTKLVVSQGLGNSSFPIRINNQIELVLVTLKKEAI
;
A
#
# COMPACT_ATOMS: atom_id res chain seq x y z
N TYR A 1 8.50 16.49 5.31
CA TYR A 1 8.32 17.55 4.30
C TYR A 1 9.34 17.45 3.17
N ASN A 2 10.62 17.35 3.50
CA ASN A 2 11.71 17.44 2.52
C ASN A 2 11.68 16.32 1.45
N ILE A 3 11.40 15.08 1.83
CA ILE A 3 11.38 13.94 0.90
C ILE A 3 10.20 14.05 -0.07
N LEU A 4 9.00 14.33 0.43
CA LEU A 4 7.81 14.44 -0.40
C LEU A 4 7.89 15.59 -1.40
N SER A 5 8.44 16.75 -0.97
CA SER A 5 8.63 17.89 -1.88
C SER A 5 9.63 17.59 -3.00
N GLN A 6 10.69 16.82 -2.72
CA GLN A 6 11.65 16.40 -3.75
C GLN A 6 11.03 15.36 -4.69
N LEU A 7 10.33 14.35 -4.16
CA LEU A 7 9.70 13.33 -4.99
C LEU A 7 8.64 13.91 -5.93
N SER A 8 7.84 14.87 -5.46
CA SER A 8 6.79 15.50 -6.26
C SER A 8 7.32 16.31 -7.44
N THR A 9 8.60 16.73 -7.42
CA THR A 9 9.24 17.40 -8.58
C THR A 9 9.76 16.39 -9.63
N VAL A 10 9.90 15.13 -9.28
CA VAL A 10 10.47 14.09 -10.15
C VAL A 10 9.39 13.34 -10.91
N ALA A 11 8.27 13.03 -10.25
CA ALA A 11 7.18 12.26 -10.84
C ALA A 11 5.84 12.54 -10.14
N PRO A 12 4.69 12.22 -10.78
CA PRO A 12 3.40 12.21 -10.11
C PRO A 12 3.41 11.29 -8.89
N CYS A 13 3.01 11.84 -7.74
CA CYS A 13 2.99 11.12 -6.47
C CYS A 13 1.55 10.77 -6.08
N TYR A 14 1.38 9.57 -5.56
CA TYR A 14 0.09 9.07 -5.07
C TYR A 14 0.23 8.59 -3.64
N PHE A 15 -0.76 8.88 -2.83
CA PHE A 15 -0.79 8.54 -1.42
C PHE A 15 -2.07 7.77 -1.07
N VAL A 16 -1.94 6.80 -0.18
CA VAL A 16 -3.07 6.11 0.49
C VAL A 16 -2.82 6.12 1.99
N THR A 17 -3.89 6.12 2.78
CA THR A 17 -3.79 6.10 4.24
C THR A 17 -3.22 4.78 4.76
N GLY A 18 -2.51 4.90 5.87
CA GLY A 18 -2.21 3.80 6.77
C GLY A 18 -2.99 3.92 8.09
N ASN A 19 -2.63 3.10 9.04
CA ASN A 19 -3.28 3.11 10.35
C ASN A 19 -2.93 4.33 11.21
N HIS A 20 -1.90 5.08 10.88
CA HIS A 20 -1.49 6.28 11.63
C HIS A 20 -2.38 7.47 11.31
N GLU A 21 -2.77 7.68 10.08
CA GLU A 21 -3.61 8.79 9.63
C GLU A 21 -4.98 8.80 10.35
N LEU A 22 -5.52 7.61 10.63
CA LEU A 22 -6.76 7.49 11.40
C LEU A 22 -6.62 7.81 12.90
N ARG A 23 -5.41 7.66 13.44
CA ARG A 23 -5.13 7.94 14.86
C ARG A 23 -4.78 9.39 15.12
N LEU A 24 -4.34 10.10 14.11
CA LEU A 24 -3.82 11.46 14.15
C LEU A 24 -4.59 12.36 13.17
N PRO A 25 -5.90 12.58 13.38
CA PRO A 25 -6.76 13.25 12.40
C PRO A 25 -6.38 14.72 12.14
N LYS A 26 -5.85 15.42 13.13
CA LYS A 26 -5.38 16.81 12.95
C LYS A 26 -4.14 16.88 12.09
N GLU A 27 -3.16 16.06 12.38
CA GLU A 27 -1.92 15.91 11.61
C GLU A 27 -2.20 15.43 10.20
N PHE A 28 -3.23 14.60 10.02
CA PHE A 28 -3.66 14.16 8.70
C PHE A 28 -4.31 15.28 7.87
N GLU A 29 -5.07 16.19 8.49
CA GLU A 29 -5.57 17.38 7.79
C GLU A 29 -4.41 18.31 7.34
N GLU A 30 -3.40 18.50 8.17
CA GLU A 30 -2.20 19.26 7.80
C GLU A 30 -1.45 18.56 6.65
N LEU A 31 -1.39 17.23 6.66
CA LEU A 31 -0.78 16.43 5.61
C LEU A 31 -1.54 16.56 4.27
N LYS A 32 -2.87 16.56 4.29
CA LYS A 32 -3.70 16.79 3.10
C LYS A 32 -3.46 18.18 2.49
N ASN A 33 -3.40 19.22 3.33
CA ASN A 33 -3.07 20.57 2.87
C ASN A 33 -1.66 20.63 2.23
N MET A 34 -0.73 19.82 2.71
CA MET A 34 0.59 19.69 2.10
C MET A 34 0.52 18.96 0.76
N PHE A 35 -0.28 17.90 0.64
CA PHE A 35 -0.48 17.18 -0.62
C PHE A 35 -1.01 18.10 -1.72
N GLU A 36 -1.99 18.93 -1.43
CA GLU A 36 -2.51 19.93 -2.38
C GLU A 36 -1.39 20.87 -2.85
N ARG A 37 -0.59 21.41 -1.94
CA ARG A 37 0.54 22.32 -2.28
C ARG A 37 1.63 21.64 -3.11
N LEU A 38 1.85 20.35 -2.93
CA LEU A 38 2.86 19.55 -3.62
C LEU A 38 2.32 18.80 -4.83
N ASN A 39 1.03 18.98 -5.16
CA ASN A 39 0.35 18.24 -6.22
C ASN A 39 0.47 16.71 -6.07
N ILE A 40 0.39 16.20 -4.83
CA ILE A 40 0.34 14.78 -4.51
C ILE A 40 -1.10 14.33 -4.48
N SER A 41 -1.44 13.30 -5.23
CA SER A 41 -2.80 12.77 -5.30
C SER A 41 -3.08 11.83 -4.12
N TYR A 42 -3.95 12.23 -3.21
CA TYR A 42 -4.49 11.32 -2.20
C TYR A 42 -5.64 10.50 -2.79
N LEU A 43 -5.47 9.19 -2.83
CA LEU A 43 -6.46 8.26 -3.38
C LEU A 43 -7.36 7.71 -2.26
N HIS A 44 -8.57 8.24 -2.19
CA HIS A 44 -9.56 7.89 -1.16
C HIS A 44 -10.63 6.95 -1.71
N ASN A 45 -10.36 5.63 -1.76
CA ASN A 45 -11.24 4.62 -2.37
C ASN A 45 -11.61 4.98 -3.81
N GLU A 46 -10.62 5.30 -4.62
CA GLU A 46 -10.83 5.77 -5.99
C GLU A 46 -9.84 5.18 -6.98
N VAL A 47 -10.15 5.34 -8.26
CA VAL A 47 -9.35 4.90 -9.40
C VAL A 47 -8.81 6.11 -10.15
N ARG A 48 -7.53 6.06 -10.49
CA ARG A 48 -6.86 6.97 -11.44
C ARG A 48 -6.39 6.17 -12.65
N SER A 49 -6.88 6.50 -13.83
CA SER A 49 -6.38 5.90 -15.07
C SER A 49 -5.10 6.59 -15.49
N ILE A 50 -4.06 5.81 -15.75
CA ILE A 50 -2.78 6.26 -16.30
C ILE A 50 -2.70 5.77 -17.73
N TYR A 51 -2.41 6.67 -18.66
CA TYR A 51 -2.33 6.37 -20.07
C TYR A 51 -0.89 6.54 -20.58
N LYS A 52 -0.46 5.60 -21.41
CA LYS A 52 0.78 5.71 -22.18
C LYS A 52 0.51 5.25 -23.60
N THR A 53 0.51 6.17 -24.56
CA THR A 53 0.07 5.92 -25.93
C THR A 53 -1.38 5.38 -25.93
N ASN A 54 -1.60 4.15 -26.37
CA ASN A 54 -2.92 3.51 -26.40
C ASN A 54 -3.14 2.53 -25.24
N ASP A 55 -2.17 2.40 -24.34
CA ASP A 55 -2.28 1.50 -23.18
C ASP A 55 -2.82 2.25 -21.96
N LYS A 56 -3.67 1.58 -21.20
CA LYS A 56 -4.28 2.08 -19.97
C LYS A 56 -3.91 1.17 -18.81
N ILE A 57 -3.62 1.77 -17.68
CA ILE A 57 -3.43 1.11 -16.39
C ILE A 57 -4.32 1.83 -15.38
N ASN A 58 -5.04 1.08 -14.57
CA ASN A 58 -5.76 1.63 -13.43
C ASN A 58 -4.88 1.61 -12.19
N LEU A 59 -4.64 2.77 -11.62
CA LEU A 59 -4.04 2.93 -10.29
C LEU A 59 -5.17 3.15 -9.30
N ILE A 60 -5.32 2.22 -8.36
CA ILE A 60 -6.40 2.20 -7.38
C ILE A 60 -5.80 2.47 -6.00
N GLY A 61 -6.40 3.37 -5.24
CA GLY A 61 -6.08 3.58 -3.84
C GLY A 61 -7.24 3.19 -2.95
N ILE A 62 -6.95 2.45 -1.89
CA ILE A 62 -7.94 2.10 -0.86
C ILE A 62 -7.50 2.60 0.50
N GLU A 63 -8.46 3.06 1.28
CA GLU A 63 -8.26 3.43 2.69
C GLU A 63 -7.74 2.26 3.52
N ASP A 64 -7.02 2.57 4.61
CA ASP A 64 -6.59 1.54 5.56
C ASP A 64 -7.79 0.74 6.08
N TYR A 65 -7.59 -0.54 6.31
CA TYR A 65 -8.62 -1.46 6.77
C TYR A 65 -9.32 -0.99 8.06
N ASN A 66 -8.61 -0.27 8.93
CA ASN A 66 -9.19 0.29 10.14
C ASN A 66 -10.17 1.43 9.88
N TYR A 67 -10.11 2.09 8.73
CA TYR A 67 -11.13 3.07 8.33
C TYR A 67 -12.51 2.41 8.21
N PHE A 68 -12.57 1.24 7.60
CA PHE A 68 -13.81 0.47 7.48
C PHE A 68 -14.29 -0.01 8.85
N LYS A 69 -13.36 -0.46 9.70
CA LYS A 69 -13.68 -0.88 11.06
C LYS A 69 -14.20 0.27 11.93
N ALA A 70 -13.63 1.46 11.78
CA ALA A 70 -14.11 2.65 12.50
C ALA A 70 -15.49 3.12 12.06
N LYS A 71 -15.86 2.90 10.78
CA LYS A 71 -17.17 3.26 10.24
C LYS A 71 -18.26 2.24 10.57
N ASP A 72 -17.93 0.97 10.51
CA ASP A 72 -18.88 -0.12 10.75
C ASP A 72 -18.10 -1.35 11.28
N GLU A 73 -18.07 -1.49 12.59
CA GLU A 73 -17.32 -2.56 13.24
C GLU A 73 -17.82 -3.96 12.89
N LEU A 74 -19.11 -4.12 12.64
CA LEU A 74 -19.73 -5.43 12.37
C LEU A 74 -19.47 -5.88 10.91
N ASN A 75 -19.63 -4.97 9.97
CA ASN A 75 -19.60 -5.30 8.53
C ASN A 75 -18.29 -4.83 7.82
N HIS A 76 -17.30 -4.35 8.57
CA HIS A 76 -16.09 -3.75 8.00
C HIS A 76 -15.37 -4.66 6.99
N ARG A 77 -15.38 -5.98 7.22
CA ARG A 77 -14.75 -6.95 6.32
C ARG A 77 -15.48 -7.01 4.98
N GLU A 78 -16.79 -7.05 5.00
CA GLU A 78 -17.63 -7.06 3.81
C GLU A 78 -17.54 -5.70 3.08
N ASN A 79 -17.62 -4.60 3.82
CA ASN A 79 -17.49 -3.25 3.27
C ASN A 79 -16.14 -3.04 2.57
N PHE A 80 -15.03 -3.51 3.16
CA PHE A 80 -13.71 -3.48 2.54
C PHE A 80 -13.67 -4.29 1.23
N GLN A 81 -14.22 -5.50 1.25
CA GLN A 81 -14.31 -6.37 0.08
C GLN A 81 -15.17 -5.75 -1.03
N ASN A 82 -16.33 -5.19 -0.69
CA ASN A 82 -17.24 -4.57 -1.64
C ASN A 82 -16.61 -3.36 -2.35
N ILE A 83 -15.84 -2.56 -1.62
CA ILE A 83 -15.10 -1.45 -2.22
C ILE A 83 -14.02 -1.97 -3.16
N LEU A 84 -13.22 -2.95 -2.76
CA LEU A 84 -12.22 -3.58 -3.64
C LEU A 84 -12.85 -4.11 -4.92
N SER A 85 -13.97 -4.83 -4.81
CA SER A 85 -14.70 -5.37 -5.97
C SER A 85 -15.22 -4.27 -6.90
N LYS A 86 -15.73 -3.17 -6.34
CA LYS A 86 -16.25 -2.03 -7.10
C LYS A 86 -15.15 -1.28 -7.88
N LEU A 87 -13.96 -1.20 -7.31
CA LEU A 87 -12.84 -0.45 -7.90
C LEU A 87 -12.04 -1.26 -8.93
N SER A 88 -12.11 -2.60 -8.89
CA SER A 88 -11.40 -3.48 -9.82
C SER A 88 -12.13 -3.56 -11.16
N ASP A 89 -11.46 -3.19 -12.24
CA ASP A 89 -11.93 -3.43 -13.61
C ASP A 89 -11.22 -4.69 -14.17
N LYS A 90 -11.97 -5.75 -14.35
CA LYS A 90 -11.44 -7.06 -14.79
C LYS A 90 -10.88 -7.07 -16.21
N ASN A 91 -11.14 -6.03 -16.99
CA ASN A 91 -10.68 -5.90 -18.38
C ASN A 91 -9.38 -5.09 -18.48
N GLU A 92 -8.93 -4.50 -17.39
CA GLU A 92 -7.78 -3.60 -17.35
C GLU A 92 -6.69 -4.12 -16.41
N PHE A 93 -5.47 -3.64 -16.59
CA PHE A 93 -4.39 -3.90 -15.64
C PHE A 93 -4.57 -3.01 -14.40
N ASN A 94 -4.85 -3.63 -13.26
CA ASN A 94 -5.15 -2.97 -12.01
C ASN A 94 -3.95 -3.01 -11.07
N ILE A 95 -3.45 -1.84 -10.68
CA ILE A 95 -2.46 -1.64 -9.63
C ILE A 95 -3.18 -1.12 -8.39
N LEU A 96 -3.07 -1.83 -7.28
CA LEU A 96 -3.65 -1.43 -6.00
C LEU A 96 -2.57 -0.87 -5.08
N LEU A 97 -2.81 0.31 -4.54
CA LEU A 97 -2.12 0.86 -3.38
C LEU A 97 -2.96 0.56 -2.14
N SER A 98 -2.43 -0.25 -1.24
CA SER A 98 -3.07 -0.59 0.02
C SER A 98 -2.02 -0.78 1.11
N HIS A 99 -2.24 -0.19 2.27
CA HIS A 99 -1.28 -0.21 3.36
C HIS A 99 -1.01 -1.63 3.92
N ARG A 100 -2.01 -2.53 3.89
CA ARG A 100 -2.05 -3.79 4.64
C ARG A 100 -1.68 -5.03 3.83
N PRO A 101 -0.44 -5.56 3.92
CA PRO A 101 -0.05 -6.77 3.19
C PRO A 101 -0.78 -8.04 3.66
N GLU A 102 -1.20 -8.10 4.93
CA GLU A 102 -1.94 -9.25 5.49
C GLU A 102 -3.37 -9.39 4.93
N LYS A 103 -3.81 -8.43 4.12
CA LYS A 103 -5.09 -8.50 3.41
C LYS A 103 -4.96 -9.10 2.00
N PHE A 104 -3.83 -9.71 1.68
CA PHE A 104 -3.51 -10.22 0.35
C PHE A 104 -4.59 -11.13 -0.26
N ASP A 105 -5.22 -11.98 0.55
CA ASP A 105 -6.30 -12.86 0.05
C ASP A 105 -7.51 -12.08 -0.50
N PHE A 106 -7.81 -10.90 0.02
CA PHE A 106 -8.84 -10.03 -0.56
C PHE A 106 -8.44 -9.50 -1.93
N TYR A 107 -7.19 -9.11 -2.09
CA TYR A 107 -6.67 -8.58 -3.35
C TYR A 107 -6.63 -9.63 -4.45
N VAL A 108 -6.25 -10.87 -4.09
CA VAL A 108 -6.28 -12.04 -4.98
C VAL A 108 -7.72 -12.34 -5.43
N LYS A 109 -8.66 -12.37 -4.49
CA LYS A 109 -10.08 -12.63 -4.78
C LYS A 109 -10.67 -11.63 -5.79
N GLU A 110 -10.27 -10.36 -5.69
CA GLU A 110 -10.73 -9.31 -6.61
C GLU A 110 -9.84 -9.16 -7.86
N LYS A 111 -8.86 -10.07 -8.05
CA LYS A 111 -8.02 -10.18 -9.26
C LYS A 111 -7.21 -8.92 -9.58
N TYR A 112 -6.67 -8.25 -8.56
CA TYR A 112 -5.69 -7.22 -8.77
C TYR A 112 -4.41 -7.81 -9.37
N ASN A 113 -3.81 -7.16 -10.37
CA ASN A 113 -2.60 -7.67 -11.02
C ASN A 113 -1.35 -7.41 -10.18
N LEU A 114 -1.26 -6.19 -9.63
CA LEU A 114 -0.13 -5.77 -8.82
C LEU A 114 -0.63 -4.99 -7.60
N VAL A 115 -0.07 -5.28 -6.44
CA VAL A 115 -0.41 -4.60 -5.19
C VAL A 115 0.86 -4.07 -4.54
N PHE A 116 0.85 -2.82 -4.11
CA PHE A 116 1.91 -2.25 -3.28
C PHE A 116 1.41 -2.08 -1.86
N SER A 117 2.18 -2.57 -0.89
CA SER A 117 1.89 -2.45 0.53
C SER A 117 3.14 -2.10 1.35
N GLY A 118 2.89 -1.54 2.52
CA GLY A 118 3.90 -1.26 3.53
C GLY A 118 3.58 -1.94 4.85
N HIS A 119 3.42 -1.17 5.94
CA HIS A 119 2.92 -1.56 7.26
C HIS A 119 3.78 -2.55 8.05
N ALA A 120 4.40 -3.53 7.39
CA ALA A 120 5.14 -4.61 8.03
C ALA A 120 6.51 -4.19 8.57
N HIS A 121 7.04 -3.06 8.10
CA HIS A 121 8.36 -2.55 8.47
C HIS A 121 9.47 -3.60 8.44
N GLY A 122 9.43 -4.52 7.46
CA GLY A 122 10.41 -5.62 7.35
C GLY A 122 10.38 -6.59 8.52
N GLY A 123 9.31 -6.63 9.33
CA GLY A 123 9.24 -7.44 10.54
C GLY A 123 10.06 -6.88 11.70
N GLN A 124 10.36 -5.57 11.71
CA GLN A 124 11.09 -4.80 12.74
C GLN A 124 12.54 -5.27 12.95
N TRP A 125 12.72 -6.45 13.47
CA TRP A 125 13.98 -7.12 13.75
C TRP A 125 14.09 -8.36 12.87
N GLN A 126 15.10 -8.40 12.04
CA GLN A 126 15.36 -9.55 11.19
C GLN A 126 16.48 -10.40 11.79
N VAL A 127 16.17 -11.67 12.02
CA VAL A 127 17.14 -12.65 12.50
C VAL A 127 17.59 -13.51 11.32
N PRO A 128 18.89 -13.70 11.10
CA PRO A 128 19.40 -14.58 10.06
C PRO A 128 18.72 -15.96 10.11
N PHE A 129 18.29 -16.47 8.96
CA PHE A 129 17.61 -17.76 8.77
C PHE A 129 16.19 -17.86 9.36
N VAL A 130 15.74 -16.90 10.18
CA VAL A 130 14.40 -16.88 10.78
C VAL A 130 13.50 -15.85 10.08
N GLY A 131 14.06 -14.72 9.65
CA GLY A 131 13.33 -13.62 9.07
C GLY A 131 12.87 -12.58 10.09
N GLY A 132 11.77 -11.89 9.78
CA GLY A 132 11.23 -10.84 10.66
C GLY A 132 10.55 -11.41 11.89
N ILE A 133 10.80 -10.79 13.03
CA ILE A 133 10.29 -11.28 14.32
C ILE A 133 8.88 -10.82 14.60
N PHE A 134 8.55 -9.56 14.28
CA PHE A 134 7.26 -8.97 14.61
C PHE A 134 6.80 -7.96 13.57
N SER A 135 5.53 -8.00 13.23
CA SER A 135 4.90 -6.97 12.41
C SER A 135 3.54 -6.58 13.00
N PRO A 136 3.18 -5.29 12.93
CA PRO A 136 1.83 -4.88 13.29
C PRO A 136 0.80 -5.69 12.50
N SER A 137 -0.30 -6.04 13.15
CA SER A 137 -1.43 -6.80 12.57
C SER A 137 -1.15 -8.24 12.11
N GLN A 138 0.12 -8.68 12.05
CA GLN A 138 0.51 -10.06 11.77
C GLN A 138 1.08 -10.77 13.01
N GLY A 139 1.53 -10.01 14.03
CA GLY A 139 2.10 -10.58 15.26
C GLY A 139 3.53 -11.08 15.08
N PHE A 140 3.88 -12.16 15.80
CA PHE A 140 5.19 -12.79 15.73
C PHE A 140 5.34 -13.67 14.50
N PHE A 141 6.54 -13.68 13.90
CA PHE A 141 6.89 -14.42 12.68
C PHE A 141 5.93 -14.11 11.52
N PRO A 142 5.83 -12.83 11.13
CA PRO A 142 4.89 -12.39 10.13
C PRO A 142 5.21 -12.97 8.75
N LYS A 143 4.16 -13.29 7.99
CA LYS A 143 4.29 -13.88 6.65
C LYS A 143 4.74 -12.86 5.60
N TYR A 144 4.18 -11.66 5.63
CA TYR A 144 4.39 -10.63 4.60
C TYR A 144 5.20 -9.48 5.19
N ILE A 145 6.52 -9.51 5.02
CA ILE A 145 7.44 -8.55 5.65
C ILE A 145 8.14 -7.62 4.67
N HIS A 146 8.61 -8.15 3.53
CA HIS A 146 9.26 -7.41 2.45
C HIS A 146 9.36 -8.27 1.19
N GLY A 147 9.61 -7.64 0.04
CA GLY A 147 9.82 -8.33 -1.23
C GLY A 147 8.52 -8.62 -1.98
N VAL A 148 8.55 -9.62 -2.85
CA VAL A 148 7.44 -9.94 -3.75
C VAL A 148 6.82 -11.28 -3.36
N TYR A 149 5.51 -11.28 -3.21
CA TYR A 149 4.69 -12.48 -3.00
C TYR A 149 3.76 -12.65 -4.18
N GLU A 150 3.53 -13.89 -4.59
CA GLU A 150 2.64 -14.19 -5.71
C GLU A 150 1.62 -15.26 -5.29
N LYS A 151 0.38 -15.03 -5.66
CA LYS A 151 -0.70 -15.99 -5.50
C LYS A 151 -1.67 -15.82 -6.66
N GLU A 152 -1.93 -16.92 -7.38
CA GLU A 152 -2.68 -16.90 -8.63
C GLU A 152 -2.04 -15.89 -9.62
N ASN A 153 -2.81 -14.92 -10.11
CA ASN A 153 -2.33 -13.90 -11.05
C ASN A 153 -2.05 -12.55 -10.35
N THR A 154 -2.01 -12.53 -9.02
CA THR A 154 -1.80 -11.31 -8.23
C THR A 154 -0.40 -11.29 -7.62
N LYS A 155 0.35 -10.22 -7.87
CA LYS A 155 1.65 -9.96 -7.25
C LYS A 155 1.51 -8.90 -6.17
N LEU A 156 2.00 -9.20 -4.97
CA LEU A 156 2.06 -8.27 -3.84
C LEU A 156 3.52 -7.88 -3.60
N VAL A 157 3.80 -6.60 -3.71
CA VAL A 157 5.09 -5.99 -3.36
C VAL A 157 4.96 -5.34 -2.00
N VAL A 158 5.75 -5.81 -1.04
CA VAL A 158 5.78 -5.26 0.32
C VAL A 158 7.09 -4.53 0.53
N SER A 159 7.00 -3.23 0.82
CA SER A 159 8.16 -2.40 1.16
C SER A 159 8.42 -2.40 2.66
N GLN A 160 9.70 -2.45 3.03
CA GLN A 160 10.13 -2.21 4.41
C GLN A 160 9.94 -0.75 4.86
N GLY A 161 9.78 0.16 3.88
CA GLY A 161 9.58 1.58 4.10
C GLY A 161 10.83 2.33 4.53
N LEU A 162 10.71 3.66 4.57
CA LEU A 162 11.79 4.59 4.94
C LEU A 162 11.74 4.97 6.43
N GLY A 163 10.58 4.82 7.08
CA GLY A 163 10.34 5.19 8.47
C GLY A 163 10.45 4.03 9.45
N ASN A 164 10.43 4.38 10.72
CA ASN A 164 10.29 3.41 11.82
C ASN A 164 8.81 3.22 12.18
N SER A 165 8.52 2.11 12.86
CA SER A 165 7.22 1.92 13.49
C SER A 165 7.23 2.49 14.93
N SER A 166 6.26 2.09 15.76
CA SER A 166 6.19 2.44 17.18
C SER A 166 7.47 2.09 17.95
N PHE A 167 8.23 1.13 17.46
CA PHE A 167 9.59 0.82 17.95
C PHE A 167 10.60 1.56 17.07
N PRO A 168 11.43 2.46 17.63
CA PRO A 168 12.34 3.30 16.85
C PRO A 168 13.61 2.60 16.35
N ILE A 169 13.79 1.31 16.66
CA ILE A 169 15.01 0.56 16.35
C ILE A 169 14.72 -0.54 15.34
N ARG A 170 15.45 -0.53 14.24
CA ARG A 170 15.54 -1.65 13.28
C ARG A 170 16.82 -2.45 13.52
N ILE A 171 16.75 -3.78 13.47
CA ILE A 171 17.92 -4.67 13.57
C ILE A 171 17.97 -5.51 12.31
N ASN A 172 19.10 -5.48 11.60
CA ASN A 172 19.30 -6.15 10.30
C ASN A 172 18.21 -5.88 9.27
N ASN A 173 17.57 -4.73 9.37
CA ASN A 173 16.38 -4.35 8.61
C ASN A 173 16.60 -2.92 8.06
N GLN A 174 17.12 -2.82 6.86
CA GLN A 174 17.45 -1.54 6.25
C GLN A 174 16.19 -0.82 5.74
N ILE A 175 16.26 0.49 5.62
CA ILE A 175 15.25 1.28 4.90
C ILE A 175 15.27 0.92 3.42
N GLU A 176 14.11 0.99 2.77
CA GLU A 176 13.96 0.52 1.40
C GLU A 176 13.08 1.47 0.58
N LEU A 177 13.53 1.73 -0.65
CA LEU A 177 12.73 2.31 -1.72
C LEU A 177 12.62 1.26 -2.83
N VAL A 178 11.41 0.79 -3.11
CA VAL A 178 11.17 -0.25 -4.11
C VAL A 178 10.93 0.38 -5.48
N LEU A 179 11.70 -0.05 -6.49
CA LEU A 179 11.46 0.30 -7.89
C LEU A 179 10.89 -0.89 -8.64
N VAL A 180 9.74 -0.71 -9.27
CA VAL A 180 9.08 -1.73 -10.11
C VAL A 180 8.98 -1.22 -11.54
N THR A 181 9.45 -2.01 -12.49
CA THR A 181 9.32 -1.72 -13.92
C THR A 181 8.26 -2.62 -14.54
N LEU A 182 7.22 -2.01 -15.11
CA LEU A 182 6.21 -2.72 -15.88
C LEU A 182 6.62 -2.78 -17.36
N LYS A 183 6.51 -3.95 -17.94
CA LYS A 183 6.74 -4.16 -19.38
C LYS A 183 5.50 -4.80 -19.98
N LYS A 184 5.09 -4.32 -21.15
CA LYS A 184 4.07 -5.00 -21.96
C LYS A 184 4.75 -6.20 -22.61
N GLU A 185 4.16 -7.38 -22.48
CA GLU A 185 4.58 -8.53 -23.26
C GLU A 185 4.25 -8.29 -24.74
N ALA A 186 5.20 -8.55 -25.60
CA ALA A 186 4.93 -8.57 -27.05
C ALA A 186 4.06 -9.79 -27.35
N ILE A 187 2.88 -9.54 -27.89
CA ILE A 187 1.96 -10.57 -28.41
C ILE A 187 2.52 -11.12 -29.69
#